data_b46d15050f65af7ffbdc86a6e2c57aa1
#
_entry.id   b46d15050f65af7ffbdc86a6e2c57aa1
#
_cell.length_a   1.000
_cell.length_b   1.000
_cell.length_c   1.000
_cell.angle_alpha   90.00
_cell.angle_beta   90.00
_cell.angle_gamma   90.00
#
_symmetry.space_group_name_H-M   'P 1'
#
loop_
_entity.id
_entity.type
_entity.pdbx_description
1 polymer ?
#
loop_
_entity_poly.entity_id
_entity_poly.type
_entity_poly.pdbx_seq_one_letter_code
_entity_poly.pdbx_strand_id
1 'polypeptide(L)'
;MQGWERPWHVGVLWDRDGRAARPLIEMLRREPGLVVGDNEPYDGALRGDTMYRHCTSAGLAHALIEVRQDLIVAESGAAEWAERLAPILDALNRQADMHEVWLFGSRTGPI
;
A
#
# COMPACT_ATOMS: atom_id res chain seq x y z
N MET A 1 23.45 -2.10 -0.78
CA MET A 1 22.23 -2.59 -0.13
C MET A 1 21.06 -1.71 -0.47
N GLN A 2 20.08 -2.27 -1.10
CA GLN A 2 18.97 -1.47 -1.60
C GLN A 2 18.07 -0.92 -0.49
N GLY A 3 17.91 -1.64 0.61
CA GLY A 3 17.02 -1.22 1.69
C GLY A 3 17.45 0.05 2.40
N TRP A 4 18.73 0.21 2.70
CA TRP A 4 19.22 1.36 3.44
C TRP A 4 19.45 2.59 2.56
N GLU A 5 19.49 2.43 1.26
CA GLU A 5 19.61 3.55 0.32
C GLU A 5 18.28 4.24 0.07
N ARG A 6 17.17 3.63 0.45
CA ARG A 6 15.84 4.17 0.19
C ARG A 6 15.42 5.14 1.28
N PRO A 7 14.97 6.34 0.91
CA PRO A 7 14.53 7.34 1.90
C PRO A 7 13.18 6.97 2.54
N TRP A 8 12.35 6.16 1.87
CA TRP A 8 11.01 5.85 2.34
C TRP A 8 11.04 4.79 3.44
N HIS A 9 10.34 5.06 4.54
CA HIS A 9 10.12 4.06 5.58
C HIS A 9 9.09 3.04 5.13
N VAL A 10 8.08 3.50 4.40
CA VAL A 10 6.98 2.68 3.92
C VAL A 10 6.53 3.18 2.55
N GLY A 11 6.28 2.26 1.64
CA GLY A 11 5.72 2.55 0.34
C GLY A 11 4.30 2.01 0.23
N VAL A 12 3.45 2.73 -0.47
CA VAL A 12 2.11 2.26 -0.84
C VAL A 12 2.07 2.18 -2.35
N LEU A 13 1.89 0.96 -2.85
CA LEU A 13 1.94 0.68 -4.28
C LEU A 13 0.52 0.44 -4.78
N TRP A 14 0.18 1.05 -5.91
CA TRP A 14 -1.15 0.96 -6.47
C TRP A 14 -1.14 1.24 -7.97
N ASP A 15 -2.21 0.88 -8.64
CA ASP A 15 -2.37 1.06 -10.08
C ASP A 15 -3.30 2.24 -10.37
N ARG A 16 -4.55 2.00 -10.73
CA ARG A 16 -5.55 3.07 -10.95
C ARG A 16 -6.50 3.24 -9.80
N ASP A 17 -6.88 2.12 -9.17
CA ASP A 17 -7.82 2.16 -8.07
C ASP A 17 -7.15 2.75 -6.84
N GLY A 18 -7.45 4.00 -6.54
CA GLY A 18 -6.89 4.71 -5.40
C GLY A 18 -7.75 4.70 -4.15
N ARG A 19 -8.83 3.91 -4.13
CA ARG A 19 -9.76 3.89 -2.98
C ARG A 19 -9.08 3.54 -1.67
N ALA A 20 -8.16 2.57 -1.71
CA ALA A 20 -7.39 2.17 -0.53
C ALA A 20 -6.10 2.98 -0.41
N ALA A 21 -5.37 3.14 -1.52
CA ALA A 21 -4.04 3.75 -1.51
C ALA A 21 -4.05 5.22 -1.06
N ARG A 22 -4.97 6.02 -1.57
CA ARG A 22 -4.99 7.46 -1.26
C ARG A 22 -5.24 7.76 0.21
N PRO A 23 -6.30 7.23 0.84
CA PRO A 23 -6.49 7.45 2.27
C PRO A 23 -5.40 6.80 3.12
N LEU A 24 -4.87 5.65 2.71
CA LEU A 24 -3.79 4.98 3.41
C LEU A 24 -2.52 5.83 3.43
N ILE A 25 -2.12 6.38 2.29
CA ILE A 25 -0.98 7.28 2.17
C ILE A 25 -1.17 8.50 3.07
N GLU A 26 -2.35 9.08 3.05
CA GLU A 26 -2.67 10.24 3.87
C GLU A 26 -2.56 9.94 5.36
N MET A 27 -3.12 8.81 5.81
CA MET A 27 -3.05 8.40 7.21
C MET A 27 -1.62 8.13 7.65
N LEU A 28 -0.82 7.47 6.82
CA LEU A 28 0.59 7.20 7.11
C LEU A 28 1.41 8.50 7.18
N ARG A 29 1.12 9.45 6.32
CA ARG A 29 1.83 10.75 6.32
C ARG A 29 1.53 11.60 7.53
N ARG A 30 0.46 11.31 8.27
CA ARG A 30 0.18 11.97 9.53
C ARG A 30 1.03 11.45 10.68
N GLU A 31 1.67 10.28 10.51
CA GLU A 31 2.56 9.71 11.51
C GLU A 31 3.86 10.51 11.57
N PRO A 32 4.28 10.98 12.77
CA PRO A 32 5.49 11.79 12.88
C PRO A 32 6.72 11.05 12.40
N GLY A 33 7.54 11.71 11.62
CA GLY A 33 8.84 11.20 11.20
C GLY A 33 8.79 10.15 10.09
N LEU A 34 7.62 9.76 9.59
CA LEU A 34 7.54 8.80 8.50
C LEU A 34 7.69 9.48 7.14
N VAL A 35 8.55 8.91 6.31
CA VAL A 35 8.63 9.25 4.88
C VAL A 35 7.88 8.17 4.12
N VAL A 36 6.79 8.56 3.48
CA VAL A 36 5.86 7.65 2.80
C VAL A 36 6.02 7.77 1.29
N GLY A 37 6.27 6.65 0.62
CA GLY A 37 6.36 6.59 -0.83
C GLY A 37 5.00 6.32 -1.46
N ASP A 38 4.62 7.13 -2.44
CA ASP A 38 3.45 6.91 -3.28
C ASP A 38 3.94 6.28 -4.58
N ASN A 39 3.69 4.97 -4.75
CA ASN A 39 4.30 4.20 -5.83
C ASN A 39 5.84 4.32 -5.83
N GLU A 40 6.39 4.33 -4.64
CA GLU A 40 7.82 4.32 -4.36
C GLU A 40 8.08 3.28 -3.28
N PRO A 41 9.13 2.50 -3.36
CA PRO A 41 10.21 2.51 -4.36
C PRO A 41 9.85 1.85 -5.69
N TYR A 42 8.67 1.23 -5.82
CA TYR A 42 8.22 0.60 -7.05
C TYR A 42 6.82 1.05 -7.41
N ASP A 43 6.51 1.00 -8.71
CA ASP A 43 5.16 1.25 -9.19
C ASP A 43 4.28 0.00 -8.97
N GLY A 44 3.07 0.23 -8.47
CA GLY A 44 2.09 -0.84 -8.26
C GLY A 44 1.42 -1.34 -9.53
N ALA A 45 1.56 -0.64 -10.65
CA ALA A 45 1.01 -1.07 -11.92
C ALA A 45 1.92 -2.12 -12.56
N LEU A 46 1.69 -3.38 -12.23
CA LEU A 46 2.47 -4.50 -12.72
C LEU A 46 1.55 -5.60 -13.24
N ARG A 47 1.44 -5.68 -14.57
CA ARG A 47 0.52 -6.60 -15.23
C ARG A 47 0.80 -8.06 -14.86
N GLY A 48 -0.25 -8.75 -14.45
CA GLY A 48 -0.17 -10.18 -14.12
C GLY A 48 0.35 -10.51 -12.75
N ASP A 49 0.70 -9.52 -11.91
CA ASP A 49 1.08 -9.78 -10.53
C ASP A 49 -0.12 -10.16 -9.66
N THR A 50 0.11 -10.42 -8.38
CA THR A 50 -0.94 -10.84 -7.45
C THR A 50 -2.06 -9.82 -7.34
N MET A 51 -1.73 -8.53 -7.19
CA MET A 51 -2.76 -7.49 -7.10
C MET A 51 -3.55 -7.37 -8.39
N TYR A 52 -2.88 -7.42 -9.53
CA TYR A 52 -3.53 -7.37 -10.83
C TYR A 52 -4.53 -8.51 -11.00
N ARG A 53 -4.09 -9.73 -10.73
CA ARG A 53 -4.89 -10.95 -10.95
C ARG A 53 -6.06 -11.07 -9.99
N HIS A 54 -5.89 -10.70 -8.73
CA HIS A 54 -6.88 -10.96 -7.69
C HIS A 54 -7.69 -9.74 -7.28
N CYS A 55 -7.21 -8.54 -7.58
CA CYS A 55 -7.87 -7.32 -7.14
C CYS A 55 -8.23 -6.40 -8.32
N THR A 56 -7.25 -5.98 -9.09
CA THR A 56 -7.48 -5.06 -10.22
C THR A 56 -8.51 -5.63 -11.20
N SER A 57 -8.33 -6.88 -11.62
CA SER A 57 -9.23 -7.53 -12.57
C SER A 57 -10.63 -7.78 -12.01
N ALA A 58 -10.75 -7.94 -10.69
CA ALA A 58 -12.00 -8.21 -10.01
C ALA A 58 -12.70 -6.94 -9.48
N GLY A 59 -12.06 -5.79 -9.55
CA GLY A 59 -12.62 -4.53 -9.06
C GLY A 59 -12.65 -4.39 -7.55
N LEU A 60 -11.78 -5.12 -6.86
CA LEU A 60 -11.68 -5.06 -5.40
C LEU A 60 -10.75 -3.93 -4.99
N ALA A 61 -11.15 -3.15 -3.98
CA ALA A 61 -10.29 -2.13 -3.41
C ALA A 61 -9.03 -2.78 -2.83
N HIS A 62 -7.86 -2.24 -3.14
CA HIS A 62 -6.59 -2.84 -2.79
C HIS A 62 -5.45 -1.85 -2.80
N ALA A 63 -4.38 -2.20 -2.12
CA ALA A 63 -3.07 -1.55 -2.21
C ALA A 63 -2.03 -2.52 -1.67
N LEU A 64 -0.78 -2.30 -2.02
CA LEU A 64 0.33 -3.04 -1.46
C LEU A 64 1.11 -2.13 -0.53
N ILE A 65 1.37 -2.60 0.69
CA ILE A 65 2.18 -1.89 1.67
C ILE A 65 3.54 -2.56 1.74
N GLU A 66 4.59 -1.76 1.58
CA GLU A 66 5.96 -2.26 1.64
C GLU A 66 6.74 -1.46 2.68
N VAL A 67 7.09 -2.11 3.80
CA VAL A 67 7.87 -1.51 4.86
C VAL A 67 9.35 -1.78 4.59
N ARG A 68 10.19 -0.75 4.77
CA ARG A 68 11.62 -0.88 4.54
C ARG A 68 12.20 -1.98 5.42
N GLN A 69 13.00 -2.86 4.83
CA GLN A 69 13.43 -4.10 5.45
C GLN A 69 14.18 -3.90 6.77
N ASP A 70 15.02 -2.89 6.88
CA ASP A 70 15.79 -2.62 8.09
C ASP A 70 14.91 -2.30 9.31
N LEU A 71 13.67 -1.86 9.08
CA LEU A 71 12.73 -1.53 10.14
C LEU A 71 12.03 -2.76 10.72
N ILE A 72 12.00 -3.86 10.01
CA ILE A 72 11.24 -5.06 10.38
C ILE A 72 12.08 -6.33 10.46
N VAL A 73 13.39 -6.21 10.31
CA VAL A 73 14.32 -7.35 10.44
C VAL A 73 14.30 -7.92 11.85
N ALA A 74 14.26 -7.06 12.86
CA ALA A 74 14.13 -7.49 14.25
C ALA A 74 12.66 -7.72 14.61
N GLU A 75 12.41 -8.70 15.47
CA GLU A 75 11.05 -9.02 15.94
C GLU A 75 10.37 -7.80 16.56
N SER A 76 11.10 -7.01 17.34
CA SER A 76 10.58 -5.80 17.95
C SER A 76 10.13 -4.75 16.92
N GLY A 77 10.87 -4.62 15.83
CA GLY A 77 10.49 -3.72 14.73
C GLY A 77 9.24 -4.18 14.01
N ALA A 78 9.15 -5.48 13.75
CA ALA A 78 7.96 -6.06 13.12
C ALA A 78 6.72 -5.86 13.99
N ALA A 79 6.84 -6.07 15.31
CA ALA A 79 5.75 -5.86 16.25
C ALA A 79 5.33 -4.39 16.30
N GLU A 80 6.28 -3.46 16.32
CA GLU A 80 6.01 -2.03 16.30
C GLU A 80 5.23 -1.61 15.06
N TRP A 81 5.63 -2.11 13.89
CA TRP A 81 4.93 -1.81 12.65
C TRP A 81 3.54 -2.43 12.60
N ALA A 82 3.36 -3.63 13.14
CA ALA A 82 2.04 -4.24 13.26
C ALA A 82 1.11 -3.38 14.11
N GLU A 83 1.59 -2.90 15.26
CA GLU A 83 0.81 -2.02 16.14
C GLU A 83 0.50 -0.68 15.49
N ARG A 84 1.43 -0.15 14.70
CA ARG A 84 1.26 1.11 13.99
C ARG A 84 0.23 1.00 12.86
N LEU A 85 0.28 -0.09 12.10
CA LEU A 85 -0.59 -0.30 10.95
C LEU A 85 -2.00 -0.73 11.33
N ALA A 86 -2.17 -1.48 12.41
CA ALA A 86 -3.47 -2.05 12.77
C ALA A 86 -4.60 -1.00 12.87
N PRO A 87 -4.45 0.11 13.61
CA PRO A 87 -5.53 1.10 13.68
C PRO A 87 -5.75 1.82 12.35
N ILE A 88 -4.70 2.01 11.55
CA ILE A 88 -4.80 2.64 10.23
C ILE A 88 -5.62 1.74 9.30
N LEU A 89 -5.31 0.45 9.26
CA LEU A 89 -6.04 -0.50 8.43
C LEU A 89 -7.47 -0.67 8.88
N ASP A 90 -7.72 -0.64 10.19
CA ASP A 90 -9.08 -0.70 10.73
C ASP A 90 -9.90 0.51 10.29
N ALA A 91 -9.34 1.71 10.38
CA ALA A 91 -10.00 2.93 9.93
C ALA A 91 -10.26 2.89 8.42
N LEU A 92 -9.30 2.41 7.64
CA LEU A 92 -9.46 2.24 6.20
C LEU A 92 -10.60 1.28 5.88
N ASN A 93 -10.63 0.14 6.57
CA ASN A 93 -11.63 -0.90 6.35
C ASN A 93 -13.06 -0.45 6.67
N ARG A 94 -13.23 0.58 7.49
CA ARG A 94 -14.54 1.13 7.84
C ARG A 94 -15.11 2.06 6.76
N GLN A 95 -14.32 2.45 5.79
CA GLN A 95 -14.81 3.27 4.68
C GLN A 95 -15.65 2.42 3.73
N ALA A 96 -16.86 2.90 3.42
CA ALA A 96 -17.84 2.13 2.66
C ALA A 96 -17.34 1.70 1.28
N ASP A 97 -16.59 2.57 0.60
CA ASP A 97 -16.11 2.31 -0.75
C ASP A 97 -15.04 1.18 -0.81
N MET A 98 -14.46 0.80 0.33
CA MET A 98 -13.55 -0.34 0.39
C MET A 98 -14.27 -1.68 0.09
N HIS A 99 -15.57 -1.71 0.25
CA HIS A 99 -16.39 -2.93 0.13
C HIS A 99 -17.21 -2.94 -1.16
N GLU A 100 -16.97 -2.02 -2.06
CA GLU A 100 -17.65 -1.95 -3.35
C GLU A 100 -16.78 -2.57 -4.44
N VAL A 101 -17.40 -3.28 -5.37
CA VAL A 101 -16.74 -3.77 -6.57
C VAL A 101 -16.79 -2.66 -7.61
N TRP A 102 -15.64 -2.23 -8.10
CA TRP A 102 -15.54 -1.16 -9.06
C TRP A 102 -14.34 -1.37 -9.97
N LEU A 103 -14.59 -1.51 -11.26
CA LEU A 103 -13.54 -1.80 -12.25
C LEU A 103 -12.91 -0.49 -12.74
N PHE A 104 -11.77 -0.15 -12.17
CA PHE A 104 -11.00 1.03 -12.58
C PHE A 104 -10.08 0.77 -13.77
N GLY A 105 -9.79 -0.49 -14.06
CA GLY A 105 -8.81 -0.86 -15.08
C GLY A 105 -7.37 -0.77 -14.58
N SER A 106 -6.45 -0.82 -15.51
CA SER A 106 -5.01 -0.80 -15.22
C SER A 106 -4.29 0.19 -16.12
N ARG A 107 -3.26 0.84 -15.57
CA ARG A 107 -2.35 1.69 -16.34
C ARG A 107 -1.47 0.87 -17.29
N THR A 108 -1.41 -0.45 -17.08
CA THR A 108 -0.66 -1.34 -17.97
C THR A 108 -1.38 -1.65 -19.26
N GLY A 109 -2.63 -1.21 -19.42
CA GLY A 109 -3.43 -1.41 -20.62
C GLY A 109 -4.74 -2.13 -20.36
N PRO A 110 -5.52 -2.43 -21.40
CA PRO A 110 -6.81 -3.12 -21.27
C PRO A 110 -6.66 -4.47 -20.56
N ILE A 111 -7.61 -4.77 -19.71
CA ILE A 111 -7.64 -6.04 -18.99
C ILE A 111 -8.30 -7.11 -19.85
#